data_38263d742dc0815a6b17e0331e723bd0
#
_entry.id   38263d742dc0815a6b17e0331e723bd0
#
_cell.length_a   1.000
_cell.length_b   1.000
_cell.length_c   1.000
_cell.angle_alpha   90.00
_cell.angle_beta   90.00
_cell.angle_gamma   90.00
#
_symmetry.space_group_name_H-M   'P 1'
#
loop_
_entity.id
_entity.type
_entity.pdbx_description
1 polymer ?
#
loop_
_entity_poly.entity_id
_entity_poly.type
_entity_poly.pdbx_seq_one_letter_code
_entity_poly.pdbx_strand_id
1 'polypeptide(L)'
;MSEDEYQQIVERVRQSVANPMISTDTGMEAVLQVSQLAAQEEIDWAVADGLAMHLYGSPRLTKDVDIIASKDLSLTPEHRLSFGGSSYTLHVGKYAVQVDWIVRNDGYEKYYRAALKDVIKLPNSIRIVTPEWLVILKINAGRQRDLDDIIFLLKQEKLVDRSAVEQSVVDTTGEDVWLAMLPSFRRLCDLADGNKTEPGKYYDRD
;
A
#
# COMPACT_ATOMS: atom_id res chain seq x y z
N MET A 1 -34.66 -8.98 2.25
CA MET A 1 -33.42 -9.24 2.97
C MET A 1 -33.60 -10.52 3.77
N SER A 2 -32.76 -11.52 3.52
CA SER A 2 -32.79 -12.77 4.26
C SER A 2 -32.21 -12.59 5.66
N GLU A 3 -32.50 -13.51 6.58
CA GLU A 3 -31.91 -13.51 7.92
C GLU A 3 -30.37 -13.58 7.85
N ASP A 4 -29.83 -14.38 6.92
CA ASP A 4 -28.39 -14.51 6.69
C ASP A 4 -27.74 -13.19 6.22
N GLU A 5 -28.39 -12.45 5.31
CA GLU A 5 -27.94 -11.12 4.88
C GLU A 5 -27.94 -10.13 6.03
N TYR A 6 -28.96 -10.17 6.89
CA TYR A 6 -29.04 -9.31 8.07
C TYR A 6 -27.91 -9.63 9.06
N GLN A 7 -27.66 -10.89 9.37
CA GLN A 7 -26.57 -11.31 10.26
C GLN A 7 -25.20 -10.92 9.72
N GLN A 8 -24.98 -11.03 8.40
CA GLN A 8 -23.73 -10.55 7.78
C GLN A 8 -23.54 -9.03 7.92
N ILE A 9 -24.61 -8.25 7.79
CA ILE A 9 -24.53 -6.79 8.00
C ILE A 9 -24.22 -6.48 9.46
N VAL A 10 -24.89 -7.13 10.41
CA VAL A 10 -24.65 -6.95 11.84
C VAL A 10 -23.19 -7.27 12.19
N GLU A 11 -22.67 -8.37 11.67
CA GLU A 11 -21.27 -8.74 11.93
C GLU A 11 -20.28 -7.73 11.34
N ARG A 12 -20.52 -7.23 10.11
CA ARG A 12 -19.70 -6.15 9.51
C ARG A 12 -19.72 -4.87 10.35
N VAL A 13 -20.90 -4.51 10.88
CA VAL A 13 -21.03 -3.32 11.76
C VAL A 13 -20.25 -3.54 13.04
N ARG A 14 -20.37 -4.72 13.67
CA ARG A 14 -19.61 -5.08 14.88
C ARG A 14 -18.09 -4.99 14.65
N GLN A 15 -17.61 -5.58 13.56
CA GLN A 15 -16.19 -5.52 13.19
C GLN A 15 -15.73 -4.09 12.89
N SER A 16 -16.58 -3.28 12.25
CA SER A 16 -16.26 -1.87 11.97
C SER A 16 -16.17 -1.03 13.25
N VAL A 17 -16.99 -1.32 14.27
CA VAL A 17 -16.93 -0.65 15.58
C VAL A 17 -15.73 -1.13 16.40
N ALA A 18 -15.41 -2.44 16.32
CA ALA A 18 -14.29 -3.03 17.03
C ALA A 18 -12.93 -2.57 16.48
N ASN A 19 -12.87 -2.25 15.17
CA ASN A 19 -11.67 -1.71 14.53
C ASN A 19 -11.97 -0.35 13.86
N PRO A 20 -12.01 0.75 14.64
CA PRO A 20 -12.32 2.07 14.13
C PRO A 20 -11.21 2.58 13.21
N MET A 21 -11.56 3.54 12.34
CA MET A 21 -10.57 4.27 11.55
C MET A 21 -9.57 4.96 12.48
N ILE A 22 -8.28 4.88 12.12
CA ILE A 22 -7.20 5.54 12.86
C ILE A 22 -6.91 6.92 12.27
N SER A 23 -6.52 7.88 13.13
CA SER A 23 -5.97 9.14 12.66
C SER A 23 -4.54 8.95 12.15
N THR A 24 -4.10 9.85 11.29
CA THR A 24 -2.70 9.85 10.80
C THR A 24 -1.72 9.89 11.97
N ASP A 25 -1.98 10.72 12.99
CA ASP A 25 -1.11 10.83 14.17
C ASP A 25 -1.02 9.51 14.94
N THR A 26 -2.16 8.85 15.16
CA THR A 26 -2.19 7.54 15.83
C THR A 26 -1.43 6.48 15.03
N GLY A 27 -1.62 6.47 13.70
CA GLY A 27 -0.87 5.57 12.81
C GLY A 27 0.62 5.84 12.83
N MET A 28 1.03 7.11 12.80
CA MET A 28 2.44 7.51 12.85
C MET A 28 3.10 7.16 14.19
N GLU A 29 2.37 7.25 15.30
CA GLU A 29 2.87 6.82 16.61
C GLU A 29 3.08 5.30 16.66
N ALA A 30 2.20 4.51 16.06
CA ALA A 30 2.41 3.07 15.90
C ALA A 30 3.66 2.78 15.03
N VAL A 31 3.86 3.52 13.93
CA VAL A 31 5.06 3.42 13.09
C VAL A 31 6.33 3.71 13.89
N LEU A 32 6.33 4.73 14.75
CA LEU A 32 7.48 5.06 15.59
C LEU A 32 7.84 3.93 16.56
N GLN A 33 6.83 3.27 17.17
CA GLN A 33 7.07 2.10 18.03
C GLN A 33 7.72 0.95 17.25
N VAL A 34 7.18 0.61 16.07
CA VAL A 34 7.74 -0.46 15.22
C VAL A 34 9.12 -0.10 14.70
N SER A 35 9.38 1.17 14.38
CA SER A 35 10.67 1.61 13.86
C SER A 35 11.82 1.34 14.84
N GLN A 36 11.57 1.46 16.14
CA GLN A 36 12.55 1.16 17.17
C GLN A 36 12.90 -0.34 17.20
N LEU A 37 11.90 -1.21 17.08
CA LEU A 37 12.11 -2.65 16.99
C LEU A 37 12.87 -3.03 15.73
N ALA A 38 12.45 -2.50 14.59
CA ALA A 38 13.10 -2.75 13.31
C ALA A 38 14.56 -2.29 13.29
N ALA A 39 14.88 -1.16 13.95
CA ALA A 39 16.26 -0.67 14.07
C ALA A 39 17.14 -1.61 14.91
N GLN A 40 16.60 -2.17 16.02
CA GLN A 40 17.34 -3.12 16.86
C GLN A 40 17.63 -4.43 16.12
N GLU A 41 16.78 -4.81 15.19
CA GLU A 41 16.90 -6.05 14.44
C GLU A 41 17.54 -5.84 13.05
N GLU A 42 17.96 -4.63 12.72
CA GLU A 42 18.54 -4.25 11.41
C GLU A 42 17.63 -4.66 10.24
N ILE A 43 16.33 -4.32 10.33
CA ILE A 43 15.35 -4.62 9.30
C ILE A 43 15.14 -3.40 8.40
N ASP A 44 15.22 -3.60 7.09
CA ASP A 44 14.73 -2.61 6.13
C ASP A 44 13.21 -2.66 6.05
N TRP A 45 12.59 -1.48 6.18
CA TRP A 45 11.14 -1.34 6.20
C TRP A 45 10.70 0.01 5.65
N ALA A 46 9.44 0.11 5.21
CA ALA A 46 8.82 1.37 4.83
C ALA A 46 7.30 1.32 5.01
N VAL A 47 6.71 2.46 5.39
CA VAL A 47 5.26 2.65 5.41
C VAL A 47 4.71 2.58 3.98
N ALA A 48 3.62 1.85 3.81
CA ALA A 48 2.95 1.66 2.53
C ALA A 48 1.42 1.88 2.65
N ASP A 49 0.69 1.58 1.60
CA ASP A 49 -0.77 1.60 1.45
C ASP A 49 -1.46 2.79 2.13
N GLY A 50 -2.44 2.54 3.01
CA GLY A 50 -3.38 3.54 3.52
C GLY A 50 -2.73 4.71 4.24
N LEU A 51 -1.79 4.45 5.17
CA LEU A 51 -1.10 5.50 5.89
C LEU A 51 -0.14 6.28 4.99
N ALA A 52 0.56 5.64 4.05
CA ALA A 52 1.37 6.32 3.07
C ALA A 52 0.51 7.24 2.17
N MET A 53 -0.68 6.80 1.79
CA MET A 53 -1.65 7.63 1.04
C MET A 53 -2.03 8.91 1.81
N HIS A 54 -2.24 8.83 3.14
CA HIS A 54 -2.49 10.01 3.98
C HIS A 54 -1.31 10.98 3.95
N LEU A 55 -0.08 10.48 4.01
CA LEU A 55 1.13 11.30 3.96
C LEU A 55 1.32 11.98 2.60
N TYR A 56 0.76 11.40 1.53
CA TYR A 56 0.66 12.02 0.20
C TYR A 56 -0.63 12.83 0.00
N GLY A 57 -1.35 13.16 1.09
CA GLY A 57 -2.48 14.09 1.06
C GLY A 57 -3.83 13.45 0.75
N SER A 58 -3.95 12.12 0.69
CA SER A 58 -5.24 11.46 0.49
C SER A 58 -6.15 11.65 1.72
N PRO A 59 -7.41 12.06 1.54
CA PRO A 59 -8.37 12.14 2.63
C PRO A 59 -8.95 10.77 3.02
N ARG A 60 -8.54 9.71 2.34
CA ARG A 60 -9.05 8.36 2.57
C ARG A 60 -8.62 7.84 3.95
N LEU A 61 -9.59 7.44 4.75
CA LEU A 61 -9.33 6.85 6.07
C LEU A 61 -8.75 5.42 5.94
N THR A 62 -7.93 5.01 6.91
CA THR A 62 -7.42 3.65 7.05
C THR A 62 -7.76 3.08 8.44
N LYS A 63 -7.76 1.75 8.57
CA LYS A 63 -7.98 1.03 9.84
C LYS A 63 -6.70 0.44 10.40
N ASP A 64 -5.69 0.30 9.57
CA ASP A 64 -4.46 -0.42 9.76
C ASP A 64 -3.26 0.39 9.29
N VAL A 65 -2.10 -0.03 9.72
CA VAL A 65 -0.81 0.47 9.27
C VAL A 65 -0.14 -0.63 8.47
N ASP A 66 0.01 -0.42 7.16
CA ASP A 66 0.73 -1.35 6.29
C ASP A 66 2.21 -0.97 6.23
N ILE A 67 3.09 -1.90 6.53
CA ILE A 67 4.54 -1.75 6.46
C ILE A 67 5.11 -2.87 5.60
N ILE A 68 5.86 -2.52 4.57
CA ILE A 68 6.65 -3.49 3.82
C ILE A 68 8.02 -3.65 4.49
N ALA A 69 8.54 -4.88 4.54
CA ALA A 69 9.79 -5.16 5.24
C ALA A 69 10.61 -6.27 4.58
N SER A 70 11.93 -6.27 4.88
CA SER A 70 12.88 -7.26 4.33
C SER A 70 12.85 -8.60 5.05
N LYS A 71 12.39 -8.64 6.30
CA LYS A 71 12.22 -9.86 7.11
C LYS A 71 11.20 -9.62 8.23
N ASP A 72 10.70 -10.71 8.83
CA ASP A 72 9.77 -10.65 9.97
C ASP A 72 10.43 -10.03 11.21
N LEU A 73 9.60 -9.45 12.09
CA LEU A 73 10.01 -9.05 13.44
C LEU A 73 10.10 -10.28 14.37
N SER A 74 11.00 -10.21 15.35
CA SER A 74 11.14 -11.22 16.41
C SER A 74 10.04 -11.12 17.49
N LEU A 75 8.84 -10.67 17.11
CA LEU A 75 7.67 -10.59 17.96
C LEU A 75 6.70 -11.74 17.69
N THR A 76 5.92 -12.11 18.71
CA THR A 76 4.81 -13.05 18.51
C THR A 76 3.68 -12.35 17.75
N PRO A 77 3.33 -12.77 16.51
CA PRO A 77 2.24 -12.15 15.77
C PRO A 77 0.88 -12.60 16.27
N GLU A 78 -0.15 -11.78 16.05
CA GLU A 78 -1.54 -12.20 16.22
C GLU A 78 -1.93 -13.26 15.20
N HIS A 79 -1.57 -13.01 13.93
CA HIS A 79 -1.78 -13.97 12.85
C HIS A 79 -0.76 -13.76 11.74
N ARG A 80 -0.64 -14.77 10.87
CA ARG A 80 0.16 -14.71 9.65
C ARG A 80 -0.67 -14.16 8.49
N LEU A 81 -0.08 -13.29 7.69
CA LEU A 81 -0.71 -12.80 6.47
C LEU A 81 -0.59 -13.86 5.36
N SER A 82 -1.66 -14.07 4.60
CA SER A 82 -1.72 -15.11 3.56
C SER A 82 -0.71 -14.89 2.42
N PHE A 83 -0.28 -13.66 2.21
CA PHE A 83 0.68 -13.26 1.17
C PHE A 83 2.11 -13.05 1.69
N GLY A 84 2.37 -13.41 2.94
CA GLY A 84 3.67 -13.32 3.61
C GLY A 84 3.78 -12.18 4.60
N GLY A 85 4.44 -12.45 5.73
CA GLY A 85 4.56 -11.56 6.86
C GLY A 85 3.52 -11.82 7.96
N SER A 86 3.29 -10.85 8.81
CA SER A 86 2.55 -11.01 10.07
C SER A 86 1.78 -9.76 10.43
N SER A 87 0.68 -9.93 11.14
CA SER A 87 -0.09 -8.84 11.75
C SER A 87 0.16 -8.78 13.25
N TYR A 88 0.30 -7.56 13.76
CA TYR A 88 0.53 -7.24 15.17
C TYR A 88 -0.46 -6.18 15.63
N THR A 89 -0.87 -6.22 16.90
CA THR A 89 -1.61 -5.13 17.52
C THR A 89 -0.69 -4.33 18.44
N LEU A 90 -0.57 -3.05 18.17
CA LEU A 90 0.15 -2.10 19.00
C LEU A 90 -0.81 -1.20 19.76
N HIS A 91 -0.47 -0.90 21.03
CA HIS A 91 -1.25 0.03 21.83
C HIS A 91 -0.67 1.43 21.78
N VAL A 92 -1.46 2.36 21.22
CA VAL A 92 -1.16 3.78 21.11
C VAL A 92 -2.14 4.55 21.99
N GLY A 93 -1.72 4.92 23.20
CA GLY A 93 -2.61 5.47 24.20
C GLY A 93 -3.76 4.49 24.51
N LYS A 94 -5.00 4.89 24.20
CA LYS A 94 -6.20 4.04 24.37
C LYS A 94 -6.58 3.22 23.13
N TYR A 95 -5.85 3.40 22.03
CA TYR A 95 -6.18 2.75 20.76
C TYR A 95 -5.37 1.49 20.54
N ALA A 96 -6.02 0.44 20.08
CA ALA A 96 -5.39 -0.76 19.55
C ALA A 96 -5.23 -0.54 18.02
N VAL A 97 -3.99 -0.47 17.55
CA VAL A 97 -3.66 -0.22 16.14
C VAL A 97 -3.14 -1.51 15.54
N GLN A 98 -3.81 -2.00 14.50
CA GLN A 98 -3.33 -3.13 13.72
C GLN A 98 -2.19 -2.68 12.83
N VAL A 99 -1.08 -3.42 12.85
CA VAL A 99 0.08 -3.22 11.99
C VAL A 99 0.30 -4.46 11.17
N ASP A 100 0.11 -4.37 9.86
CA ASP A 100 0.38 -5.43 8.92
C ASP A 100 1.83 -5.29 8.41
N TRP A 101 2.69 -6.16 8.92
CA TRP A 101 4.10 -6.24 8.61
C TRP A 101 4.32 -7.22 7.44
N ILE A 102 4.43 -6.67 6.25
CA ILE A 102 4.36 -7.42 4.99
C ILE A 102 5.76 -7.84 4.55
N VAL A 103 6.01 -9.15 4.56
CA VAL A 103 7.25 -9.75 4.05
C VAL A 103 6.86 -10.71 2.92
N ARG A 104 6.87 -10.20 1.69
CA ARG A 104 6.45 -11.01 0.53
C ARG A 104 7.46 -12.12 0.25
N ASN A 105 6.94 -13.31 -0.05
CA ASN A 105 7.71 -14.50 -0.41
C ASN A 105 7.14 -15.22 -1.64
N ASP A 106 6.39 -14.51 -2.46
CA ASP A 106 5.72 -14.99 -3.67
C ASP A 106 6.23 -14.27 -4.94
N GLY A 107 5.54 -14.42 -6.05
CA GLY A 107 5.89 -13.79 -7.33
C GLY A 107 6.01 -12.27 -7.31
N TYR A 108 5.48 -11.62 -6.28
CA TYR A 108 5.55 -10.16 -6.10
C TYR A 108 6.73 -9.70 -5.23
N GLU A 109 7.49 -10.61 -4.60
CA GLU A 109 8.60 -10.28 -3.69
C GLU A 109 9.57 -9.26 -4.27
N LYS A 110 9.92 -9.40 -5.55
CA LYS A 110 10.87 -8.52 -6.24
C LYS A 110 10.44 -7.06 -6.26
N TYR A 111 9.14 -6.76 -6.39
CA TYR A 111 8.62 -5.39 -6.33
C TYR A 111 8.77 -4.79 -4.94
N TYR A 112 8.45 -5.56 -3.89
CA TYR A 112 8.57 -5.13 -2.51
C TYR A 112 10.03 -4.88 -2.11
N ARG A 113 10.94 -5.75 -2.55
CA ARG A 113 12.38 -5.56 -2.35
C ARG A 113 12.94 -4.34 -3.09
N ALA A 114 12.45 -4.06 -4.29
CA ALA A 114 12.85 -2.87 -5.05
C ALA A 114 12.29 -1.60 -4.40
N ALA A 115 11.03 -1.60 -3.98
CA ALA A 115 10.41 -0.48 -3.25
C ALA A 115 11.15 -0.15 -1.94
N LEU A 116 11.67 -1.15 -1.21
CA LEU A 116 12.48 -0.93 0.00
C LEU A 116 13.83 -0.25 -0.26
N LYS A 117 14.37 -0.34 -1.47
CA LYS A 117 15.62 0.34 -1.85
C LYS A 117 15.40 1.79 -2.24
N ASP A 118 14.19 2.12 -2.67
CA ASP A 118 13.80 3.45 -3.15
C ASP A 118 12.71 4.03 -2.24
N VAL A 119 13.12 4.55 -1.09
CA VAL A 119 12.22 5.09 -0.06
C VAL A 119 12.50 6.55 0.22
N ILE A 120 11.46 7.31 0.54
CA ILE A 120 11.59 8.66 1.11
C ILE A 120 11.87 8.51 2.60
N LYS A 121 12.95 9.16 3.04
CA LYS A 121 13.33 9.20 4.46
C LYS A 121 12.83 10.50 5.08
N LEU A 122 11.97 10.36 6.09
CA LEU A 122 11.47 11.47 6.89
C LEU A 122 12.31 11.64 8.18
N PRO A 123 12.09 12.72 8.95
CA PRO A 123 12.60 12.85 10.31
C PRO A 123 12.24 11.62 11.17
N ASN A 124 13.02 11.39 12.23
CA ASN A 124 12.88 10.25 13.13
C ASN A 124 13.06 8.86 12.46
N SER A 125 13.83 8.81 11.37
CA SER A 125 14.14 7.57 10.63
C SER A 125 12.92 6.87 10.03
N ILE A 126 11.79 7.56 9.90
CA ILE A 126 10.60 7.04 9.23
C ILE A 126 10.90 6.93 7.74
N ARG A 127 10.53 5.80 7.15
CA ARG A 127 10.68 5.52 5.72
C ARG A 127 9.30 5.32 5.11
N ILE A 128 9.08 5.91 3.94
CA ILE A 128 7.83 5.80 3.18
C ILE A 128 8.15 5.32 1.78
N VAL A 129 7.36 4.41 1.27
CA VAL A 129 7.40 3.99 -0.14
C VAL A 129 7.15 5.20 -1.03
N THR A 130 7.96 5.39 -2.08
CA THR A 130 7.77 6.50 -3.03
C THR A 130 6.41 6.44 -3.72
N PRO A 131 5.88 7.55 -4.23
CA PRO A 131 4.61 7.56 -4.95
C PRO A 131 4.60 6.61 -6.15
N GLU A 132 5.72 6.52 -6.88
CA GLU A 132 5.90 5.63 -8.03
C GLU A 132 5.74 4.16 -7.61
N TRP A 133 6.41 3.77 -6.52
CA TRP A 133 6.29 2.41 -6.00
C TRP A 133 4.91 2.13 -5.41
N LEU A 134 4.23 3.11 -4.80
CA LEU A 134 2.83 2.93 -4.40
C LEU A 134 1.94 2.63 -5.61
N VAL A 135 2.12 3.35 -6.71
CA VAL A 135 1.40 3.09 -7.97
C VAL A 135 1.65 1.66 -8.45
N ILE A 136 2.92 1.22 -8.52
CA ILE A 136 3.29 -0.13 -8.97
C ILE A 136 2.67 -1.21 -8.06
N LEU A 137 2.83 -1.09 -6.75
CA LEU A 137 2.30 -2.07 -5.79
C LEU A 137 0.77 -2.15 -5.84
N LYS A 138 0.08 -1.00 -6.01
CA LYS A 138 -1.37 -0.92 -6.11
C LYS A 138 -1.92 -1.45 -7.44
N ILE A 139 -1.23 -1.26 -8.55
CA ILE A 139 -1.60 -1.90 -9.83
C ILE A 139 -1.56 -3.42 -9.67
N ASN A 140 -0.51 -3.95 -9.04
CA ASN A 140 -0.37 -5.39 -8.80
C ASN A 140 -1.43 -5.94 -7.83
N ALA A 141 -1.91 -5.16 -6.86
CA ALA A 141 -2.98 -5.56 -5.95
C ALA A 141 -4.36 -5.56 -6.63
N GLY A 142 -4.62 -4.62 -7.53
CA GLY A 142 -5.74 -4.60 -8.46
C GLY A 142 -7.13 -4.45 -7.85
N ARG A 143 -7.26 -4.14 -6.55
CA ARG A 143 -8.56 -3.90 -5.92
C ARG A 143 -9.14 -2.55 -6.37
N GLN A 144 -10.45 -2.39 -6.40
CA GLN A 144 -11.07 -1.12 -6.83
C GLN A 144 -10.52 0.09 -6.05
N ARG A 145 -10.38 -0.03 -4.75
CA ARG A 145 -9.81 1.04 -3.91
C ARG A 145 -8.37 1.40 -4.29
N ASP A 146 -7.59 0.42 -4.75
CA ASP A 146 -6.21 0.66 -5.19
C ASP A 146 -6.17 1.45 -6.48
N LEU A 147 -7.11 1.21 -7.39
CA LEU A 147 -7.26 1.99 -8.64
C LEU A 147 -7.64 3.44 -8.33
N ASP A 148 -8.55 3.67 -7.37
CA ASP A 148 -8.95 5.00 -6.92
C ASP A 148 -7.76 5.75 -6.27
N ASP A 149 -6.96 5.05 -5.46
CA ASP A 149 -5.74 5.58 -4.85
C ASP A 149 -4.70 5.97 -5.92
N ILE A 150 -4.50 5.14 -6.95
CA ILE A 150 -3.59 5.44 -8.06
C ILE A 150 -4.03 6.69 -8.81
N ILE A 151 -5.33 6.79 -9.14
CA ILE A 151 -5.88 7.96 -9.82
C ILE A 151 -5.66 9.21 -8.96
N PHE A 152 -5.84 9.11 -7.63
CA PHE A 152 -5.58 10.21 -6.71
C PHE A 152 -4.11 10.67 -6.77
N LEU A 153 -3.15 9.73 -6.72
CA LEU A 153 -1.71 10.05 -6.80
C LEU A 153 -1.35 10.70 -8.15
N LEU A 154 -1.84 10.12 -9.26
CA LEU A 154 -1.55 10.59 -10.61
C LEU A 154 -2.18 11.97 -10.94
N LYS A 155 -3.24 12.37 -10.24
CA LYS A 155 -3.87 13.69 -10.36
C LYS A 155 -3.06 14.80 -9.72
N GLN A 156 -2.20 14.49 -8.76
CA GLN A 156 -1.40 15.50 -8.08
C GLN A 156 -0.24 15.93 -8.98
N GLU A 157 -0.18 17.22 -9.28
CA GLU A 157 0.87 17.77 -10.13
C GLU A 157 2.26 17.46 -9.57
N LYS A 158 3.13 16.86 -10.37
CA LYS A 158 4.53 16.55 -10.04
C LYS A 158 4.76 15.58 -8.87
N LEU A 159 3.72 14.90 -8.38
CA LEU A 159 3.89 13.94 -7.31
C LEU A 159 4.45 12.61 -7.84
N VAL A 160 3.91 12.13 -8.96
CA VAL A 160 4.33 10.87 -9.59
C VAL A 160 5.02 11.16 -10.90
N ASP A 161 6.27 10.73 -11.04
CA ASP A 161 6.95 10.68 -12.34
C ASP A 161 6.53 9.39 -13.07
N ARG A 162 5.68 9.55 -14.09
CA ARG A 162 5.15 8.44 -14.89
C ARG A 162 6.27 7.66 -15.61
N SER A 163 7.34 8.34 -16.01
CA SER A 163 8.50 7.70 -16.65
C SER A 163 9.30 6.88 -15.64
N ALA A 164 9.40 7.34 -14.39
CA ALA A 164 10.04 6.59 -13.32
C ALA A 164 9.23 5.33 -12.93
N VAL A 165 7.89 5.36 -13.04
CA VAL A 165 7.05 4.15 -12.88
C VAL A 165 7.44 3.09 -13.92
N GLU A 166 7.51 3.46 -15.20
CA GLU A 166 7.95 2.58 -16.28
C GLU A 166 9.33 2.00 -16.01
N GLN A 167 10.32 2.89 -15.79
CA GLN A 167 11.70 2.49 -15.57
C GLN A 167 11.84 1.52 -14.37
N SER A 168 11.14 1.79 -13.27
CA SER A 168 11.15 0.94 -12.08
C SER A 168 10.61 -0.47 -12.34
N VAL A 169 9.55 -0.59 -13.16
CA VAL A 169 9.02 -1.90 -13.55
C VAL A 169 9.98 -2.62 -14.48
N VAL A 170 10.51 -1.94 -15.50
CA VAL A 170 11.47 -2.52 -16.47
C VAL A 170 12.72 -3.01 -15.75
N ASP A 171 13.31 -2.20 -14.88
CA ASP A 171 14.53 -2.57 -14.12
C ASP A 171 14.31 -3.74 -13.17
N THR A 172 13.08 -3.86 -12.62
CA THR A 172 12.77 -4.90 -11.63
C THR A 172 12.34 -6.21 -12.28
N THR A 173 11.64 -6.15 -13.42
CA THR A 173 10.92 -7.31 -13.97
C THR A 173 11.10 -7.53 -15.46
N GLY A 174 11.66 -6.56 -16.17
CA GLY A 174 11.87 -6.61 -17.62
C GLY A 174 10.75 -5.94 -18.42
N GLU A 175 11.05 -5.67 -19.67
CA GLU A 175 10.18 -4.95 -20.61
C GLU A 175 8.87 -5.69 -20.90
N ASP A 176 8.90 -7.02 -21.00
CA ASP A 176 7.69 -7.82 -21.27
C ASP A 176 6.62 -7.63 -20.19
N VAL A 177 7.04 -7.52 -18.93
CA VAL A 177 6.12 -7.29 -17.80
C VAL A 177 5.56 -5.87 -17.85
N TRP A 178 6.40 -4.88 -18.21
CA TRP A 178 5.92 -3.52 -18.43
C TRP A 178 4.90 -3.46 -19.55
N LEU A 179 5.16 -4.08 -20.69
CA LEU A 179 4.22 -4.11 -21.82
C LEU A 179 2.89 -4.75 -21.45
N ALA A 180 2.88 -5.75 -20.56
CA ALA A 180 1.65 -6.34 -20.04
C ALA A 180 0.91 -5.41 -19.07
N MET A 181 1.61 -4.57 -18.30
CA MET A 181 1.04 -3.61 -17.35
C MET A 181 0.58 -2.32 -18.04
N LEU A 182 1.22 -1.93 -19.10
CA LEU A 182 1.07 -0.63 -19.80
C LEU A 182 -0.37 -0.26 -20.16
N PRO A 183 -1.24 -1.17 -20.69
CA PRO A 183 -2.63 -0.83 -20.97
C PRO A 183 -3.40 -0.34 -19.74
N SER A 184 -3.22 -1.02 -18.60
CA SER A 184 -3.84 -0.64 -17.34
C SER A 184 -3.30 0.69 -16.83
N PHE A 185 -1.99 0.89 -16.89
CA PHE A 185 -1.35 2.14 -16.46
C PHE A 185 -1.79 3.33 -17.32
N ARG A 186 -1.80 3.21 -18.65
CA ARG A 186 -2.29 4.26 -19.58
C ARG A 186 -3.74 4.64 -19.29
N ARG A 187 -4.61 3.64 -19.04
CA ARG A 187 -6.00 3.90 -18.68
C ARG A 187 -6.11 4.70 -17.38
N LEU A 188 -5.32 4.39 -16.38
CA LEU A 188 -5.32 5.11 -15.10
C LEU A 188 -4.79 6.55 -15.26
N CYS A 189 -3.77 6.75 -16.11
CA CYS A 189 -3.29 8.08 -16.47
C CYS A 189 -4.39 8.90 -17.16
N ASP A 190 -5.08 8.33 -18.16
CA ASP A 190 -6.18 9.01 -18.84
C ASP A 190 -7.32 9.40 -17.87
N LEU A 191 -7.68 8.51 -16.94
CA LEU A 191 -8.68 8.82 -15.91
C LEU A 191 -8.20 9.96 -14.99
N ALA A 192 -6.92 9.96 -14.63
CA ALA A 192 -6.35 11.02 -13.81
C ALA A 192 -6.34 12.37 -14.55
N ASP A 193 -6.07 12.36 -15.83
CA ASP A 193 -6.03 13.55 -16.70
C ASP A 193 -7.43 14.03 -17.14
N GLY A 194 -8.49 13.32 -16.74
CA GLY A 194 -9.88 13.64 -17.11
C GLY A 194 -10.25 13.26 -18.55
N ASN A 195 -9.44 12.43 -19.20
CA ASN A 195 -9.70 11.95 -20.54
C ASN A 195 -10.79 10.85 -20.56
N LYS A 196 -11.51 10.75 -21.70
CA LYS A 196 -12.45 9.65 -21.89
C LYS A 196 -11.69 8.34 -22.13
N THR A 197 -12.08 7.31 -21.39
CA THR A 197 -11.55 5.96 -21.58
C THR A 197 -12.53 5.15 -22.44
N GLU A 198 -12.04 4.53 -23.52
CA GLU A 198 -12.84 3.69 -24.41
C GLU A 198 -12.40 2.23 -24.28
N PRO A 199 -13.36 1.25 -24.31
CA PRO A 199 -12.99 -0.16 -24.34
C PRO A 199 -12.11 -0.48 -25.55
N GLY A 200 -11.01 -1.19 -25.33
CA GLY A 200 -10.08 -1.59 -26.41
C GLY A 200 -8.94 -0.60 -26.69
N LYS A 201 -9.12 0.70 -26.44
CA LYS A 201 -8.14 1.76 -26.73
C LYS A 201 -6.70 1.47 -26.24
N TYR A 202 -6.56 0.72 -25.18
CA TYR A 202 -5.26 0.52 -24.49
C TYR A 202 -4.56 -0.78 -24.88
N TYR A 203 -5.20 -1.62 -25.71
CA TYR A 203 -4.69 -2.93 -26.10
C TYR A 203 -4.14 -2.94 -27.53
N ASP A 204 -4.38 -1.87 -28.31
CA ASP A 204 -3.79 -1.73 -29.63
C ASP A 204 -2.30 -1.36 -29.48
N ARG A 205 -1.45 -2.20 -30.06
CA ARG A 205 -0.01 -1.94 -30.18
C ARG A 205 0.18 -1.04 -31.40
N ASP A 206 0.46 0.23 -31.18
CA ASP A 206 1.02 1.10 -32.23
C ASP A 206 2.50 0.75 -32.45
#